data_cf6c30a9618fefbf651d5fa891cda1b3
#
_entry.id   cf6c30a9618fefbf651d5fa891cda1b3
#
_cell.length_a   1.000
_cell.length_b   1.000
_cell.length_c   1.000
_cell.angle_alpha   90.00
_cell.angle_beta   90.00
_cell.angle_gamma   90.00
#
_symmetry.space_group_name_H-M   'P 1'
#
loop_
_entity.id
_entity.type
_entity.pdbx_description
1 polymer ?
#
loop_
_entity_poly.entity_id
_entity_poly.type
_entity_poly.pdbx_seq_one_letter_code
_entity_poly.pdbx_strand_id
1 'polypeptide(L)'
;MASSCSRNQSSVSERVTNFYDCMIDGSYEGFFPDYEAYVTRQVLRVKRFYKGGAILSVGCGNGDIEARLPMPVVCYDIHDAARVLHPELDFRYDWPDEKFELVLCIGSVLPYVPLEEQGRFIDRLLNATTDDGMVLMTGLNNRGVEQDIVVEHIYPPQYPSHPKIKVI
;
A
#
# COMPACT_ATOMS: atom_id res chain seq x y z
N MET A 1 -26.64 -18.02 -5.56
CA MET A 1 -26.67 -17.12 -6.74
C MET A 1 -25.40 -16.29 -6.66
N ALA A 2 -24.43 -16.58 -7.50
CA ALA A 2 -23.18 -15.82 -7.53
C ALA A 2 -23.48 -14.44 -8.13
N SER A 3 -23.33 -13.40 -7.33
CA SER A 3 -23.36 -12.01 -7.80
C SER A 3 -22.08 -11.80 -8.62
N SER A 4 -22.22 -11.77 -9.95
CA SER A 4 -21.13 -11.45 -10.84
C SER A 4 -20.69 -10.02 -10.56
N CYS A 5 -19.48 -9.83 -10.04
CA CYS A 5 -18.83 -8.54 -9.93
C CYS A 5 -18.74 -7.93 -11.35
N SER A 6 -19.71 -7.11 -11.72
CA SER A 6 -19.90 -6.63 -13.09
C SER A 6 -18.90 -5.55 -13.45
N ARG A 7 -18.15 -5.76 -14.53
CA ARG A 7 -17.25 -4.78 -15.17
C ARG A 7 -18.07 -3.72 -15.93
N ASN A 8 -18.72 -2.81 -15.23
CA ASN A 8 -19.37 -1.67 -15.86
C ASN A 8 -18.61 -0.37 -15.53
N GLN A 9 -18.68 0.60 -16.43
CA GLN A 9 -18.03 1.94 -16.49
C GLN A 9 -18.05 2.77 -15.18
N SER A 10 -17.75 2.13 -14.05
CA SER A 10 -17.63 2.74 -12.74
C SER A 10 -16.33 3.55 -12.62
N SER A 11 -16.36 4.59 -11.80
CA SER A 11 -15.15 5.34 -11.44
C SER A 11 -14.08 4.42 -10.82
N VAL A 12 -12.81 4.84 -10.82
CA VAL A 12 -11.72 4.08 -10.19
C VAL A 12 -12.06 3.81 -8.72
N SER A 13 -12.60 4.80 -8.02
CA SER A 13 -13.01 4.69 -6.61
C SER A 13 -14.08 3.61 -6.39
N GLU A 14 -15.14 3.57 -7.22
CA GLU A 14 -16.18 2.54 -7.13
C GLU A 14 -15.65 1.14 -7.40
N ARG A 15 -14.71 0.98 -8.34
CA ARG A 15 -14.09 -0.31 -8.63
C ARG A 15 -13.24 -0.82 -7.48
N VAL A 16 -12.51 0.07 -6.81
CA VAL A 16 -11.71 -0.27 -5.63
C VAL A 16 -12.63 -0.68 -4.48
N THR A 17 -13.69 0.09 -4.22
CA THR A 17 -14.69 -0.24 -3.19
C THR A 17 -15.31 -1.61 -3.44
N ASN A 18 -15.82 -1.85 -4.65
CA ASN A 18 -16.41 -3.14 -5.03
C ASN A 18 -15.44 -4.31 -4.89
N PHE A 19 -14.16 -4.09 -5.18
CA PHE A 19 -13.11 -5.11 -5.00
C PHE A 19 -12.96 -5.51 -3.54
N TYR A 20 -12.85 -4.55 -2.64
CA TYR A 20 -12.70 -4.82 -1.20
C TYR A 20 -13.99 -5.36 -0.58
N ASP A 21 -15.15 -4.91 -1.01
CA ASP A 21 -16.43 -5.45 -0.58
C ASP A 21 -16.56 -6.95 -0.92
N CYS A 22 -16.12 -7.35 -2.14
CA CYS A 22 -16.06 -8.76 -2.53
C CYS A 22 -15.06 -9.57 -1.67
N MET A 23 -13.99 -8.97 -1.20
CA MET A 23 -13.06 -9.65 -0.27
C MET A 23 -13.68 -9.83 1.11
N ILE A 24 -14.38 -8.82 1.62
CA ILE A 24 -15.04 -8.85 2.92
C ILE A 24 -16.15 -9.91 2.95
N ASP A 25 -16.97 -10.00 1.92
CA ASP A 25 -18.09 -10.93 1.86
C ASP A 25 -17.71 -12.36 1.42
N GLY A 26 -16.43 -12.56 1.07
CA GLY A 26 -15.91 -13.86 0.63
C GLY A 26 -16.35 -14.28 -0.79
N SER A 27 -16.95 -13.36 -1.56
CA SER A 27 -17.35 -13.62 -2.96
C SER A 27 -16.20 -13.45 -3.96
N TYR A 28 -15.03 -13.08 -3.47
CA TYR A 28 -13.85 -12.88 -4.27
C TYR A 28 -13.27 -14.20 -4.78
N GLU A 29 -13.51 -14.51 -6.03
CA GLU A 29 -12.85 -15.61 -6.73
C GLU A 29 -11.56 -15.10 -7.41
N GLY A 30 -10.53 -15.01 -6.61
CA GLY A 30 -9.11 -14.84 -6.95
C GLY A 30 -8.72 -14.12 -8.25
N PHE A 31 -8.39 -12.84 -8.16
CA PHE A 31 -7.69 -12.11 -9.24
C PHE A 31 -6.22 -12.55 -9.39
N PHE A 32 -5.67 -13.21 -8.37
CA PHE A 32 -4.29 -13.65 -8.31
C PHE A 32 -4.24 -15.15 -8.07
N PRO A 33 -3.91 -15.97 -9.09
CA PRO A 33 -3.74 -17.41 -8.89
C PRO A 33 -2.69 -17.77 -7.84
N ASP A 34 -1.77 -16.83 -7.52
CA ASP A 34 -0.70 -16.98 -6.54
C ASP A 34 -0.75 -15.92 -5.43
N TYR A 35 -1.95 -15.57 -4.94
CA TYR A 35 -2.10 -14.50 -3.94
C TYR A 35 -1.28 -14.75 -2.68
N GLU A 36 -1.28 -15.98 -2.15
CA GLU A 36 -0.46 -16.37 -1.00
C GLU A 36 1.04 -16.16 -1.23
N ALA A 37 1.51 -16.50 -2.42
CA ALA A 37 2.91 -16.27 -2.79
C ALA A 37 3.21 -14.76 -2.92
N TYR A 38 2.24 -13.98 -3.42
CA TYR A 38 2.35 -12.52 -3.48
C TYR A 38 2.50 -11.94 -2.07
N VAL A 39 1.57 -12.24 -1.16
CA VAL A 39 1.61 -11.74 0.23
C VAL A 39 2.91 -12.13 0.91
N THR A 40 3.32 -13.40 0.77
CA THR A 40 4.59 -13.89 1.32
C THR A 40 5.79 -13.09 0.81
N ARG A 41 5.86 -12.79 -0.49
CA ARG A 41 6.94 -11.97 -1.07
C ARG A 41 6.95 -10.57 -0.49
N GLN A 42 5.78 -9.94 -0.32
CA GLN A 42 5.69 -8.60 0.27
C GLN A 42 6.15 -8.60 1.73
N VAL A 43 5.72 -9.58 2.53
CA VAL A 43 6.17 -9.74 3.92
C VAL A 43 7.70 -9.89 4.00
N LEU A 44 8.29 -10.73 3.15
CA LEU A 44 9.76 -10.89 3.09
C LEU A 44 10.46 -9.58 2.68
N ARG A 45 9.87 -8.84 1.74
CA ARG A 45 10.38 -7.53 1.32
C ARG A 45 10.38 -6.56 2.50
N VAL A 46 9.28 -6.41 3.21
CA VAL A 46 9.21 -5.54 4.40
C VAL A 46 10.25 -5.94 5.44
N LYS A 47 10.35 -7.23 5.77
CA LYS A 47 11.34 -7.74 6.73
C LYS A 47 12.78 -7.42 6.33
N ARG A 48 13.09 -7.45 5.03
CA ARG A 48 14.43 -7.13 4.52
C ARG A 48 14.83 -5.68 4.80
N PHE A 49 13.87 -4.74 4.76
CA PHE A 49 14.12 -3.32 4.94
C PHE A 49 13.86 -2.82 6.34
N TYR A 50 13.13 -3.58 7.14
CA TYR A 50 12.85 -3.22 8.53
C TYR A 50 14.12 -3.26 9.37
N LYS A 51 14.42 -2.13 10.01
CA LYS A 51 15.58 -1.95 10.89
C LYS A 51 15.21 -1.72 12.35
N GLY A 52 13.94 -1.85 12.68
CA GLY A 52 13.35 -1.51 13.96
C GLY A 52 12.50 -0.24 13.89
N GLY A 53 11.75 0.03 14.95
CA GLY A 53 10.88 1.19 15.11
C GLY A 53 9.46 0.99 14.63
N ALA A 54 8.71 2.10 14.54
CA ALA A 54 7.30 2.08 14.17
C ALA A 54 7.11 2.01 12.64
N ILE A 55 6.07 1.30 12.21
CA ILE A 55 5.71 1.15 10.80
C ILE A 55 4.35 1.78 10.56
N LEU A 56 4.24 2.58 9.49
CA LEU A 56 2.99 3.01 8.89
C LEU A 56 2.80 2.31 7.54
N SER A 57 1.66 1.66 7.32
CA SER A 57 1.25 1.16 6.01
C SER A 57 0.15 2.05 5.43
N VAL A 58 0.42 2.67 4.29
CA VAL A 58 -0.48 3.57 3.56
C VAL A 58 -1.02 2.86 2.33
N GLY A 59 -2.34 2.75 2.25
CA GLY A 59 -2.99 1.93 1.24
C GLY A 59 -2.87 0.44 1.57
N CYS A 60 -3.11 0.07 2.86
CA CYS A 60 -2.97 -1.30 3.34
C CYS A 60 -3.98 -2.29 2.75
N GLY A 61 -5.01 -1.77 2.07
CA GLY A 61 -6.01 -2.59 1.40
C GLY A 61 -6.76 -3.51 2.37
N ASN A 62 -6.65 -4.81 2.16
CA ASN A 62 -7.28 -5.81 3.04
C ASN A 62 -6.46 -6.18 4.29
N GLY A 63 -5.24 -5.69 4.43
CA GLY A 63 -4.40 -5.89 5.61
C GLY A 63 -3.67 -7.24 5.70
N ASP A 64 -3.78 -8.10 4.70
CA ASP A 64 -3.17 -9.45 4.73
C ASP A 64 -1.65 -9.44 4.86
N ILE A 65 -0.99 -8.42 4.33
CA ILE A 65 0.46 -8.25 4.45
C ILE A 65 0.80 -7.85 5.88
N GLU A 66 0.12 -6.83 6.39
CA GLU A 66 0.32 -6.23 7.70
C GLU A 66 0.06 -7.23 8.83
N ALA A 67 -1.01 -8.03 8.72
CA ALA A 67 -1.35 -9.07 9.69
C ALA A 67 -0.30 -10.18 9.80
N ARG A 68 0.55 -10.35 8.78
CA ARG A 68 1.64 -11.36 8.78
C ARG A 68 3.00 -10.80 9.18
N LEU A 69 3.08 -9.50 9.45
CA LEU A 69 4.30 -8.89 9.94
C LEU A 69 4.45 -9.18 11.45
N PRO A 70 5.64 -9.58 11.91
CA PRO A 70 5.85 -9.89 13.33
C PRO A 70 6.06 -8.63 14.20
N MET A 71 5.87 -7.44 13.65
CA MET A 71 6.00 -6.16 14.33
C MET A 71 4.69 -5.37 14.23
N PRO A 72 4.38 -4.49 15.20
CA PRO A 72 3.20 -3.63 15.13
C PRO A 72 3.24 -2.70 13.91
N VAL A 73 2.10 -2.59 13.23
CA VAL A 73 1.91 -1.73 12.07
C VAL A 73 0.68 -0.87 12.28
N VAL A 74 0.81 0.43 12.07
CA VAL A 74 -0.33 1.34 11.92
C VAL A 74 -0.79 1.29 10.47
N CYS A 75 -2.06 1.00 10.25
CA CYS A 75 -2.66 0.87 8.93
C CYS A 75 -3.51 2.10 8.60
N TYR A 76 -3.35 2.62 7.40
CA TYR A 76 -4.18 3.69 6.86
C TYR A 76 -4.62 3.34 5.44
N ASP A 77 -5.92 3.42 5.20
CA ASP A 77 -6.53 3.28 3.88
C ASP A 77 -7.80 4.12 3.80
N ILE A 78 -8.24 4.44 2.59
CA ILE A 78 -9.54 5.09 2.33
C ILE A 78 -10.71 4.11 2.48
N HIS A 79 -10.41 2.80 2.42
CA HIS A 79 -11.36 1.70 2.60
C HIS A 79 -11.01 0.92 3.87
N ASP A 80 -12.01 0.53 4.66
CA ASP A 80 -11.78 -0.09 5.96
C ASP A 80 -11.73 -1.63 5.95
N ALA A 81 -11.45 -2.24 4.78
CA ALA A 81 -11.39 -3.69 4.63
C ALA A 81 -10.39 -4.34 5.60
N ALA A 82 -9.21 -3.75 5.79
CA ALA A 82 -8.22 -4.24 6.74
C ALA A 82 -8.78 -4.32 8.16
N ARG A 83 -9.53 -3.31 8.62
CA ARG A 83 -10.17 -3.30 9.94
C ARG A 83 -11.20 -4.40 10.09
N VAL A 84 -11.95 -4.70 9.03
CA VAL A 84 -12.99 -5.73 9.06
C VAL A 84 -12.39 -7.13 9.05
N LEU A 85 -11.38 -7.37 8.21
CA LEU A 85 -10.75 -8.68 8.02
C LEU A 85 -9.72 -8.99 9.10
N HIS A 86 -9.05 -7.97 9.63
CA HIS A 86 -7.98 -8.08 10.62
C HIS A 86 -8.20 -7.06 11.76
N PRO A 87 -9.20 -7.30 12.64
CA PRO A 87 -9.56 -6.38 13.72
C PRO A 87 -8.45 -6.19 14.76
N GLU A 88 -7.40 -7.01 14.75
CA GLU A 88 -6.22 -6.87 15.59
C GLU A 88 -5.23 -5.79 15.10
N LEU A 89 -5.35 -5.32 13.85
CA LEU A 89 -4.50 -4.27 13.31
C LEU A 89 -4.90 -2.89 13.87
N ASP A 90 -3.91 -2.03 14.10
CA ASP A 90 -4.13 -0.62 14.46
C ASP A 90 -4.54 0.17 13.19
N PHE A 91 -5.82 0.12 12.85
CA PHE A 91 -6.36 0.82 11.69
C PHE A 91 -6.78 2.25 12.04
N ARG A 92 -6.33 3.22 11.27
CA ARG A 92 -6.64 4.64 11.42
C ARG A 92 -7.43 5.16 10.22
N TYR A 93 -8.50 5.93 10.51
CA TYR A 93 -9.29 6.62 9.50
C TYR A 93 -8.67 7.96 9.08
N ASP A 94 -7.96 8.58 10.00
CA ASP A 94 -7.25 9.82 9.76
C ASP A 94 -5.76 9.54 9.56
N TRP A 95 -5.13 10.41 8.78
CA TRP A 95 -3.69 10.35 8.59
C TRP A 95 -2.98 10.59 9.92
N PRO A 96 -2.09 9.68 10.35
CA PRO A 96 -1.42 9.83 11.64
C PRO A 96 -0.45 11.02 11.63
N ASP A 97 -0.38 11.73 12.76
CA ASP A 97 0.54 12.87 12.95
C ASP A 97 1.93 12.43 13.43
N GLU A 98 2.04 11.18 13.92
CA GLU A 98 3.31 10.60 14.39
C GLU A 98 4.30 10.39 13.22
N LYS A 99 5.57 10.18 13.60
CA LYS A 99 6.64 9.82 12.68
C LYS A 99 6.98 8.33 12.78
N PHE A 100 7.33 7.74 11.65
CA PHE A 100 7.59 6.31 11.50
C PHE A 100 8.98 6.07 10.91
N GLU A 101 9.66 5.04 11.38
CA GLU A 101 10.96 4.63 10.83
C GLU A 101 10.79 3.96 9.46
N LEU A 102 9.63 3.33 9.22
CA LEU A 102 9.30 2.73 7.93
C LEU A 102 7.87 3.10 7.52
N VAL A 103 7.73 3.74 6.38
CA VAL A 103 6.44 4.00 5.74
C VAL A 103 6.31 3.09 4.53
N LEU A 104 5.30 2.23 4.54
CA LEU A 104 4.97 1.33 3.45
C LEU A 104 3.92 1.98 2.54
N CYS A 105 4.11 1.88 1.23
CA CYS A 105 3.13 2.20 0.20
C CYS A 105 3.25 1.14 -0.88
N ILE A 106 2.85 -0.09 -0.53
CA ILE A 106 3.01 -1.31 -1.34
C ILE A 106 1.67 -1.76 -1.91
N GLY A 107 1.70 -2.62 -2.94
CA GLY A 107 0.47 -3.02 -3.62
C GLY A 107 -0.03 -2.03 -4.68
N SER A 108 0.87 -1.22 -5.24
CA SER A 108 0.56 -0.29 -6.35
C SER A 108 -0.49 0.77 -6.03
N VAL A 109 -0.39 1.41 -4.86
CA VAL A 109 -1.32 2.46 -4.39
C VAL A 109 -1.27 3.70 -5.29
N LEU A 110 -0.08 4.13 -5.72
CA LEU A 110 0.13 5.39 -6.44
C LEU A 110 -0.76 5.56 -7.70
N PRO A 111 -1.03 4.53 -8.51
CA PRO A 111 -1.93 4.65 -9.67
C PRO A 111 -3.37 5.02 -9.33
N TYR A 112 -3.81 4.87 -8.08
CA TYR A 112 -5.14 5.26 -7.62
C TYR A 112 -5.20 6.71 -7.13
N VAL A 113 -4.04 7.35 -6.94
CA VAL A 113 -3.94 8.77 -6.61
C VAL A 113 -3.98 9.60 -7.90
N PRO A 114 -4.86 10.62 -8.02
CA PRO A 114 -4.91 11.50 -9.19
C PRO A 114 -3.52 12.06 -9.52
N LEU A 115 -3.19 12.11 -10.81
CA LEU A 115 -1.83 12.48 -11.26
C LEU A 115 -1.37 13.83 -10.68
N GLU A 116 -2.27 14.80 -10.62
CA GLU A 116 -2.03 16.13 -10.07
C GLU A 116 -1.79 16.15 -8.55
N GLU A 117 -2.18 15.08 -7.85
CA GLU A 117 -2.03 14.94 -6.41
C GLU A 117 -0.87 14.03 -6.01
N GLN A 118 -0.29 13.27 -6.96
CA GLN A 118 0.76 12.29 -6.65
C GLN A 118 1.97 12.92 -5.98
N GLY A 119 2.37 14.11 -6.41
CA GLY A 119 3.48 14.84 -5.79
C GLY A 119 3.21 15.13 -4.32
N ARG A 120 2.03 15.65 -3.98
CA ARG A 120 1.62 15.92 -2.60
C ARG A 120 1.50 14.65 -1.77
N PHE A 121 1.03 13.58 -2.39
CA PHE A 121 0.93 12.28 -1.73
C PHE A 121 2.32 11.75 -1.35
N ILE A 122 3.28 11.83 -2.26
CA ILE A 122 4.67 11.45 -1.99
C ILE A 122 5.29 12.32 -0.88
N ASP A 123 5.10 13.64 -0.93
CA ASP A 123 5.54 14.54 0.14
C ASP A 123 4.95 14.15 1.49
N ARG A 124 3.70 13.71 1.50
CA ARG A 124 3.02 13.26 2.70
C ARG A 124 3.62 11.98 3.28
N LEU A 125 3.97 11.00 2.42
CA LEU A 125 4.69 9.79 2.83
C LEU A 125 6.06 10.14 3.44
N LEU A 126 6.81 11.01 2.78
CA LEU A 126 8.12 11.47 3.24
C LEU A 126 8.01 12.22 4.57
N ASN A 127 7.01 13.09 4.69
CA ASN A 127 6.77 13.83 5.92
C ASN A 127 6.33 12.94 7.09
N ALA A 128 5.79 11.75 6.83
CA ALA A 128 5.45 10.77 7.86
C ALA A 128 6.67 9.97 8.35
N THR A 129 7.82 10.06 7.70
CA THR A 129 9.04 9.36 8.14
C THR A 129 9.85 10.18 9.16
N THR A 130 10.54 9.48 10.07
CA THR A 130 11.61 10.07 10.89
C THR A 130 12.78 10.50 10.02
N ASP A 131 13.75 11.25 10.57
CA ASP A 131 14.88 11.74 9.78
C ASP A 131 15.75 10.63 9.21
N ASP A 132 15.90 9.52 9.92
CA ASP A 132 16.60 8.32 9.48
C ASP A 132 15.64 7.25 8.89
N GLY A 133 14.36 7.59 8.76
CA GLY A 133 13.32 6.70 8.26
C GLY A 133 13.36 6.48 6.75
N MET A 134 12.50 5.58 6.30
CA MET A 134 12.46 5.13 4.90
C MET A 134 11.01 5.02 4.41
N VAL A 135 10.78 5.37 3.15
CA VAL A 135 9.56 4.99 2.42
C VAL A 135 9.87 3.81 1.51
N LEU A 136 9.11 2.74 1.66
CA LEU A 136 9.12 1.58 0.77
C LEU A 136 7.88 1.60 -0.10
N MET A 137 8.05 1.80 -1.40
CA MET A 137 6.96 1.83 -2.37
C MET A 137 7.09 0.71 -3.38
N THR A 138 5.96 0.22 -3.88
CA THR A 138 5.91 -0.65 -5.07
C THR A 138 4.98 -0.07 -6.12
N GLY A 139 5.18 -0.44 -7.36
CA GLY A 139 4.33 -0.03 -8.46
C GLY A 139 4.37 -1.03 -9.62
N LEU A 140 3.58 -0.78 -10.65
CA LEU A 140 3.54 -1.61 -11.85
C LEU A 140 4.46 -1.03 -12.92
N ASN A 141 5.19 -1.90 -13.61
CA ASN A 141 5.94 -1.49 -14.78
C ASN A 141 5.03 -1.30 -16.02
N ASN A 142 5.60 -0.84 -17.14
CA ASN A 142 4.88 -0.62 -18.39
C ASN A 142 4.21 -1.88 -18.99
N ARG A 143 4.48 -3.05 -18.43
CA ARG A 143 3.89 -4.33 -18.86
C ARG A 143 2.82 -4.81 -17.89
N GLY A 144 2.45 -4.01 -16.88
CA GLY A 144 1.51 -4.40 -15.84
C GLY A 144 2.05 -5.48 -14.88
N VAL A 145 3.36 -5.74 -14.91
CA VAL A 145 4.02 -6.66 -13.99
C VAL A 145 4.51 -5.83 -12.80
N GLU A 146 4.20 -6.28 -11.59
CA GLU A 146 4.75 -5.69 -10.39
C GLU A 146 6.27 -5.85 -10.41
N GLN A 147 6.95 -4.74 -10.56
CA GLN A 147 8.40 -4.65 -10.42
C GLN A 147 8.71 -3.78 -9.22
N ASP A 148 9.86 -4.06 -8.61
CA ASP A 148 10.50 -3.10 -7.73
C ASP A 148 10.78 -1.86 -8.57
N ILE A 149 9.92 -0.86 -8.44
CA ILE A 149 10.10 0.38 -9.17
C ILE A 149 11.29 1.09 -8.56
N VAL A 150 12.25 1.35 -9.42
CA VAL A 150 13.29 2.31 -9.18
C VAL A 150 12.60 3.68 -9.05
N VAL A 151 12.38 4.11 -7.83
CA VAL A 151 11.66 5.36 -7.51
C VAL A 151 12.34 6.58 -8.14
N GLU A 152 13.63 6.50 -8.47
CA GLU A 152 14.40 7.53 -9.18
C GLU A 152 13.73 8.02 -10.48
N HIS A 153 12.89 7.20 -11.12
CA HIS A 153 12.21 7.56 -12.35
C HIS A 153 10.78 8.11 -12.18
N ILE A 154 10.22 8.06 -10.98
CA ILE A 154 8.86 8.54 -10.70
C ILE A 154 8.87 9.99 -10.20
N TYR A 155 10.03 10.47 -9.72
CA TYR A 155 10.13 11.80 -9.13
C TYR A 155 10.32 12.90 -10.17
N PRO A 156 9.56 14.00 -10.02
CA PRO A 156 9.93 15.22 -10.70
C PRO A 156 11.39 15.57 -10.37
N PRO A 157 12.12 16.20 -11.32
CA PRO A 157 13.54 16.57 -11.13
C PRO A 157 13.87 17.40 -9.88
N GLN A 158 12.84 17.92 -9.22
CA GLN A 158 12.98 18.70 -7.98
C GLN A 158 13.28 17.86 -6.74
N TYR A 159 13.14 16.52 -6.83
CA TYR A 159 13.45 15.60 -5.71
C TYR A 159 14.65 14.67 -5.95
N PRO A 160 15.70 15.05 -6.72
CA PRO A 160 16.72 14.12 -7.21
C PRO A 160 17.64 13.55 -6.13
N SER A 161 17.42 13.88 -4.85
CA SER A 161 18.35 13.46 -3.79
C SER A 161 17.68 13.36 -2.41
N HIS A 162 16.40 13.02 -2.32
CA HIS A 162 15.79 12.88 -1.01
C HIS A 162 16.33 11.62 -0.31
N PRO A 163 17.10 11.74 0.81
CA PRO A 163 17.80 10.61 1.42
C PRO A 163 16.88 9.53 2.00
N LYS A 164 15.58 9.84 2.12
CA LYS A 164 14.57 8.94 2.69
C LYS A 164 14.00 7.93 1.71
N ILE A 165 14.32 8.05 0.41
CA ILE A 165 13.82 7.13 -0.61
C ILE A 165 14.92 6.16 -0.96
N LYS A 166 14.71 4.89 -0.63
CA LYS A 166 15.51 3.80 -1.16
C LYS A 166 14.74 3.09 -2.25
N VAL A 167 15.38 3.06 -3.38
CA VAL A 167 15.01 2.25 -4.51
C VAL A 167 15.51 0.84 -4.30
N ILE A 168 14.66 -0.12 -4.57
CA ILE A 168 14.99 -1.52 -4.47
C ILE A 168 14.71 -2.18 -5.81
#